data_3a9405472b3fabc5d533d966135c2bac
#
_entry.id   3a9405472b3fabc5d533d966135c2bac
#
_cell.length_a   1.000
_cell.length_b   1.000
_cell.length_c   1.000
_cell.angle_alpha   90.00
_cell.angle_beta   90.00
_cell.angle_gamma   90.00
#
_symmetry.space_group_name_H-M   'P 1'
#
loop_
_entity.id
_entity.type
_entity.pdbx_description
1 polymer ?
#
loop_
_entity_poly.entity_id
_entity_poly.type
_entity_poly.pdbx_seq_one_letter_code
_entity_poly.pdbx_strand_id
1 'polypeptide(L)'
;MEPIYRPPPTSGRAVHVFDMEREAWRGTPSPGFWMKPVRHDDQQGLFLGLIRFERGTRSGIHQHQGIATSFVADGSLTDYNGPVNLHEVGINYLGSTHDAVAYRDTILVSRLEAVVTYPPEGEITGVHAGSQHASVRNLEPDRPPEINVAIDSLPKQPTGIEGVLRQLIFDYEGTGTNHRMVQLWVRPETAFEFEAGALTEFWVRGGLASFNDQPVHADCFVICEAGARVKVRSPYGVLLLAWAEGRESGAGNLFGF
;
A
#
# COMPACT_ATOMS: atom_id res chain seq x y z
N MET A 1 18.42 1.16 6.94
CA MET A 1 18.35 0.13 5.88
C MET A 1 18.51 0.84 4.54
N GLU A 2 19.33 0.34 3.61
CA GLU A 2 19.48 1.01 2.31
C GLU A 2 18.19 0.80 1.49
N PRO A 3 17.59 1.86 0.93
CA PRO A 3 16.40 1.71 0.08
C PRO A 3 16.76 0.98 -1.21
N ILE A 4 15.89 0.08 -1.67
CA ILE A 4 16.06 -0.64 -2.95
C ILE A 4 15.78 0.31 -4.12
N TYR A 5 14.82 1.21 -3.94
CA TYR A 5 14.47 2.24 -4.91
C TYR A 5 14.70 3.62 -4.32
N ARG A 6 15.47 4.44 -5.03
CA ARG A 6 15.61 5.87 -4.77
C ARG A 6 15.04 6.62 -5.97
N PRO A 7 14.04 7.49 -5.79
CA PRO A 7 13.63 8.34 -6.89
C PRO A 7 14.85 9.15 -7.36
N PRO A 8 15.10 9.22 -8.68
CA PRO A 8 16.21 10.00 -9.18
C PRO A 8 15.99 11.47 -8.83
N PRO A 9 17.07 12.23 -8.55
CA PRO A 9 16.98 13.65 -8.16
C PRO A 9 16.42 14.56 -9.26
N THR A 10 16.24 14.05 -10.48
CA THR A 10 15.67 14.79 -11.61
C THR A 10 14.82 13.86 -12.48
N SER A 11 13.52 14.14 -12.54
CA SER A 11 12.56 13.75 -13.59
C SER A 11 12.89 12.47 -14.37
N GLY A 12 12.95 11.32 -13.69
CA GLY A 12 12.85 10.06 -14.39
C GLY A 12 11.46 9.93 -15.01
N ARG A 13 11.37 9.24 -16.14
CA ARG A 13 10.11 8.78 -16.73
C ARG A 13 10.19 7.27 -16.87
N ALA A 14 10.79 6.64 -15.86
CA ALA A 14 11.10 5.23 -15.87
C ALA A 14 9.98 4.38 -15.26
N VAL A 15 9.96 3.13 -15.66
CA VAL A 15 9.16 2.07 -15.06
C VAL A 15 10.12 1.05 -14.49
N HIS A 16 10.00 0.77 -13.19
CA HIS A 16 10.84 -0.16 -12.45
C HIS A 16 10.01 -1.36 -12.02
N VAL A 17 10.56 -2.56 -12.20
CA VAL A 17 9.92 -3.83 -11.79
C VAL A 17 10.80 -4.50 -10.74
N PHE A 18 10.17 -4.93 -9.65
CA PHE A 18 10.81 -5.61 -8.52
C PHE A 18 10.11 -6.94 -8.28
N ASP A 19 10.86 -8.03 -8.41
CA ASP A 19 10.39 -9.38 -8.16
C ASP A 19 10.71 -9.77 -6.71
N MET A 20 9.69 -9.80 -5.85
CA MET A 20 9.87 -10.07 -4.42
C MET A 20 10.19 -11.53 -4.10
N GLU A 21 10.00 -12.45 -5.04
CA GLU A 21 10.46 -13.83 -4.84
C GLU A 21 11.99 -13.91 -4.77
N ARG A 22 12.66 -13.00 -5.49
CA ARG A 22 14.14 -12.92 -5.52
C ARG A 22 14.74 -12.14 -4.37
N GLU A 23 13.93 -11.38 -3.64
CA GLU A 23 14.40 -10.58 -2.53
C GLU A 23 14.39 -11.37 -1.22
N ALA A 24 15.46 -11.23 -0.44
CA ALA A 24 15.53 -11.85 0.88
C ALA A 24 14.76 -11.03 1.93
N TRP A 25 14.12 -11.71 2.88
CA TRP A 25 13.58 -11.08 4.06
C TRP A 25 14.71 -10.47 4.91
N ARG A 26 14.52 -9.25 5.34
CA ARG A 26 15.44 -8.51 6.21
C ARG A 26 14.82 -8.39 7.60
N GLY A 27 15.53 -8.87 8.62
CA GLY A 27 15.11 -8.71 10.01
C GLY A 27 15.13 -7.24 10.43
N THR A 28 14.23 -6.87 11.32
CA THR A 28 14.20 -5.57 11.99
C THR A 28 14.75 -5.70 13.42
N PRO A 29 14.97 -4.59 14.13
CA PRO A 29 15.30 -4.67 15.57
C PRO A 29 14.22 -5.35 16.43
N SER A 30 12.98 -5.39 15.97
CA SER A 30 11.88 -6.08 16.66
C SER A 30 11.85 -7.56 16.28
N PRO A 31 12.01 -8.49 17.25
CA PRO A 31 11.96 -9.93 16.98
C PRO A 31 10.65 -10.36 16.32
N GLY A 32 10.73 -11.24 15.33
CA GLY A 32 9.56 -11.73 14.60
C GLY A 32 8.99 -10.76 13.56
N PHE A 33 9.63 -9.62 13.36
CA PHE A 33 9.23 -8.62 12.39
C PHE A 33 10.26 -8.53 11.25
N TRP A 34 9.82 -8.74 10.02
CA TRP A 34 10.67 -8.82 8.84
C TRP A 34 10.12 -7.95 7.72
N MET A 35 11.00 -7.45 6.86
CA MET A 35 10.62 -6.62 5.72
C MET A 35 11.33 -7.03 4.43
N LYS A 36 10.65 -6.82 3.30
CA LYS A 36 11.22 -6.76 1.95
C LYS A 36 10.88 -5.39 1.37
N PRO A 37 11.72 -4.37 1.60
CA PRO A 37 11.44 -3.03 1.11
C PRO A 37 11.68 -2.93 -0.40
N VAL A 38 10.76 -2.26 -1.09
CA VAL A 38 10.88 -1.81 -2.49
C VAL A 38 11.28 -0.35 -2.53
N ARG A 39 10.57 0.48 -1.76
CA ARG A 39 10.90 1.89 -1.53
C ARG A 39 10.94 2.12 -0.03
N HIS A 40 12.06 2.65 0.45
CA HIS A 40 12.25 2.89 1.87
C HIS A 40 13.15 4.10 2.11
N ASP A 41 12.69 5.01 2.95
CA ASP A 41 13.43 6.17 3.43
C ASP A 41 13.18 6.32 4.93
N ASP A 42 14.17 5.99 5.74
CA ASP A 42 14.08 6.04 7.21
C ASP A 42 13.90 7.47 7.74
N GLN A 43 14.38 8.49 7.03
CA GLN A 43 14.29 9.89 7.48
C GLN A 43 12.89 10.45 7.25
N GLN A 44 12.28 10.11 6.14
CA GLN A 44 10.93 10.55 5.80
C GLN A 44 9.86 9.55 6.26
N GLY A 45 10.25 8.33 6.65
CA GLY A 45 9.36 7.25 7.03
C GLY A 45 8.58 6.67 5.85
N LEU A 46 9.07 6.88 4.63
CA LEU A 46 8.45 6.30 3.45
C LEU A 46 8.76 4.80 3.39
N PHE A 47 7.74 4.01 3.10
CA PHE A 47 7.88 2.59 2.88
C PHE A 47 6.89 2.11 1.82
N LEU A 48 7.36 1.26 0.93
CA LEU A 48 6.56 0.38 0.08
C LEU A 48 7.23 -0.98 0.07
N GLY A 49 6.49 -2.05 0.31
CA GLY A 49 7.05 -3.39 0.28
C GLY A 49 6.22 -4.41 1.04
N LEU A 50 6.84 -5.54 1.33
CA LEU A 50 6.25 -6.60 2.13
C LEU A 50 6.73 -6.50 3.58
N ILE A 51 5.80 -6.71 4.51
CA ILE A 51 6.06 -6.84 5.95
C ILE A 51 5.58 -8.21 6.38
N ARG A 52 6.40 -8.95 7.14
CA ARG A 52 6.02 -10.22 7.76
C ARG A 52 6.07 -10.11 9.28
N PHE A 53 5.00 -10.51 9.90
CA PHE A 53 4.89 -10.76 11.33
C PHE A 53 4.89 -12.26 11.57
N GLU A 54 5.77 -12.75 12.40
CA GLU A 54 5.67 -14.10 12.94
C GLU A 54 4.55 -14.14 13.98
N ARG A 55 3.99 -15.32 14.20
CA ARG A 55 2.94 -15.53 15.19
C ARG A 55 3.35 -14.99 16.57
N GLY A 56 2.50 -14.19 17.17
CA GLY A 56 2.71 -13.56 18.48
C GLY A 56 3.45 -12.22 18.42
N THR A 57 3.89 -11.78 17.24
CA THR A 57 4.57 -10.50 17.06
C THR A 57 3.58 -9.34 17.17
N ARG A 58 4.03 -8.24 17.76
CA ARG A 58 3.32 -6.96 17.88
C ARG A 58 4.13 -5.86 17.20
N SER A 59 3.44 -4.89 16.61
CA SER A 59 4.09 -3.69 16.09
C SER A 59 4.61 -2.76 17.20
N GLY A 60 4.04 -2.88 18.40
CA GLY A 60 4.15 -1.89 19.46
C GLY A 60 3.21 -0.70 19.21
N ILE A 61 2.82 -0.04 20.30
CA ILE A 61 1.94 1.13 20.20
C ILE A 61 2.69 2.25 19.50
N HIS A 62 2.09 2.79 18.42
CA HIS A 62 2.67 3.87 17.64
C HIS A 62 1.59 4.75 17.03
N GLN A 63 1.96 5.97 16.68
CA GLN A 63 1.12 6.92 15.97
C GLN A 63 1.66 7.17 14.55
N HIS A 64 0.77 7.11 13.58
CA HIS A 64 1.08 7.44 12.19
C HIS A 64 1.15 8.96 11.99
N GLN A 65 2.25 9.43 11.40
CA GLN A 65 2.43 10.85 11.02
C GLN A 65 2.08 11.11 9.55
N GLY A 66 1.59 10.13 8.87
CA GLY A 66 1.03 10.15 7.52
C GLY A 66 0.12 8.96 7.32
N ILE A 67 -0.41 8.82 6.14
CA ILE A 67 -1.32 7.70 5.84
C ILE A 67 -0.51 6.43 5.64
N ALA A 68 -1.03 5.34 6.22
CA ALA A 68 -0.52 4.01 5.99
C ALA A 68 -1.64 3.09 5.50
N THR A 69 -1.34 2.27 4.53
CA THR A 69 -2.23 1.22 4.03
C THR A 69 -1.51 -0.12 4.11
N SER A 70 -2.19 -1.14 4.61
CA SER A 70 -1.66 -2.49 4.73
C SER A 70 -2.69 -3.51 4.25
N PHE A 71 -2.42 -4.12 3.10
CA PHE A 71 -3.22 -5.22 2.57
C PHE A 71 -2.71 -6.53 3.16
N VAL A 72 -3.61 -7.36 3.70
CA VAL A 72 -3.27 -8.68 4.22
C VAL A 72 -3.19 -9.67 3.06
N ALA A 73 -1.98 -10.02 2.66
CA ALA A 73 -1.71 -10.98 1.60
C ALA A 73 -1.74 -12.43 2.10
N ASP A 74 -1.39 -12.65 3.36
CA ASP A 74 -1.49 -13.94 4.06
C ASP A 74 -1.70 -13.70 5.57
N GLY A 75 -2.43 -14.59 6.23
CA GLY A 75 -2.69 -14.52 7.67
C GLY A 75 -3.82 -13.54 8.06
N SER A 76 -3.61 -12.83 9.15
CA SER A 76 -4.49 -11.76 9.66
C SER A 76 -3.78 -10.97 10.75
N LEU A 77 -4.08 -9.68 10.85
CA LEU A 77 -3.72 -8.84 12.00
C LEU A 77 -4.95 -8.55 12.85
N THR A 78 -4.71 -8.19 14.09
CA THR A 78 -5.73 -7.59 14.94
C THR A 78 -5.14 -6.33 15.56
N ASP A 79 -5.83 -5.23 15.45
CA ASP A 79 -5.50 -3.96 16.06
C ASP A 79 -6.67 -3.43 16.91
N TYR A 80 -6.66 -2.17 17.31
CA TYR A 80 -7.71 -1.59 18.14
C TYR A 80 -9.05 -1.46 17.43
N ASN A 81 -9.06 -1.43 16.11
CA ASN A 81 -10.28 -1.38 15.30
C ASN A 81 -10.86 -2.77 14.98
N GLY A 82 -10.20 -3.82 15.47
CA GLY A 82 -10.58 -5.21 15.27
C GLY A 82 -9.67 -5.96 14.28
N PRO A 83 -10.13 -7.11 13.80
CA PRO A 83 -9.33 -7.90 12.87
C PRO A 83 -9.29 -7.28 11.47
N VAL A 84 -8.11 -7.32 10.86
CA VAL A 84 -7.90 -7.13 9.43
C VAL A 84 -7.60 -8.52 8.85
N ASN A 85 -8.53 -9.05 8.09
CA ASN A 85 -8.49 -10.42 7.61
C ASN A 85 -7.77 -10.53 6.26
N LEU A 86 -7.57 -11.77 5.83
CA LEU A 86 -7.04 -12.07 4.51
C LEU A 86 -7.81 -11.31 3.42
N HIS A 87 -7.07 -10.61 2.55
CA HIS A 87 -7.59 -9.80 1.45
C HIS A 87 -8.36 -8.53 1.86
N GLU A 88 -8.23 -8.12 3.11
CA GLU A 88 -8.67 -6.80 3.58
C GLU A 88 -7.51 -5.81 3.63
N VAL A 89 -7.85 -4.54 3.64
CA VAL A 89 -6.88 -3.43 3.79
C VAL A 89 -7.18 -2.70 5.09
N GLY A 90 -6.19 -2.65 5.97
CA GLY A 90 -6.19 -1.69 7.07
C GLY A 90 -5.66 -0.35 6.59
N ILE A 91 -6.37 0.73 6.90
CA ILE A 91 -6.01 2.09 6.56
C ILE A 91 -5.89 2.89 7.83
N ASN A 92 -4.71 3.44 8.07
CA ASN A 92 -4.39 4.29 9.20
C ASN A 92 -4.21 5.72 8.71
N TYR A 93 -5.04 6.63 9.20
CA TYR A 93 -4.94 8.05 8.89
C TYR A 93 -3.85 8.74 9.70
N LEU A 94 -3.48 9.92 9.24
CA LEU A 94 -2.64 10.83 10.01
C LEU A 94 -3.18 11.00 11.43
N GLY A 95 -2.34 10.75 12.43
CA GLY A 95 -2.70 10.84 13.84
C GLY A 95 -3.31 9.59 14.44
N SER A 96 -3.60 8.55 13.66
CA SER A 96 -4.09 7.28 14.21
C SER A 96 -3.04 6.61 15.09
N THR A 97 -3.50 6.00 16.17
CA THR A 97 -2.64 5.29 17.14
C THR A 97 -3.13 3.88 17.28
N HIS A 98 -2.25 2.91 17.06
CA HIS A 98 -2.61 1.51 17.23
C HIS A 98 -1.42 0.64 17.66
N ASP A 99 -1.73 -0.63 17.92
CA ASP A 99 -0.79 -1.72 18.18
C ASP A 99 -1.32 -2.98 17.51
N ALA A 100 -0.78 -3.31 16.37
CA ALA A 100 -1.21 -4.48 15.62
C ALA A 100 -0.54 -5.76 16.14
N VAL A 101 -1.32 -6.81 16.30
CA VAL A 101 -0.89 -8.12 16.79
C VAL A 101 -1.18 -9.18 15.74
N ALA A 102 -0.19 -10.00 15.43
CA ALA A 102 -0.34 -11.18 14.58
C ALA A 102 -0.54 -12.44 15.43
N TYR A 103 -1.71 -13.03 15.42
CA TYR A 103 -1.97 -14.31 16.10
C TYR A 103 -1.59 -15.54 15.27
N ARG A 104 -1.19 -15.33 14.04
CA ARG A 104 -0.60 -16.30 13.12
C ARG A 104 0.47 -15.59 12.28
N ASP A 105 1.30 -16.35 11.58
CA ASP A 105 2.20 -15.73 10.60
C ASP A 105 1.38 -14.93 9.59
N THR A 106 1.81 -13.70 9.34
CA THR A 106 1.04 -12.74 8.53
C THR A 106 1.98 -12.00 7.59
N ILE A 107 1.56 -11.86 6.34
CA ILE A 107 2.26 -11.08 5.32
C ILE A 107 1.37 -9.93 4.87
N LEU A 108 1.93 -8.74 4.93
CA LEU A 108 1.28 -7.50 4.49
C LEU A 108 1.98 -6.94 3.27
N VAL A 109 1.19 -6.37 2.38
CA VAL A 109 1.66 -5.41 1.37
C VAL A 109 1.37 -4.03 1.93
N SER A 110 2.42 -3.32 2.32
CA SER A 110 2.28 -2.05 3.06
C SER A 110 2.87 -0.87 2.30
N ARG A 111 2.19 0.27 2.40
CA ARG A 111 2.65 1.57 1.95
C ARG A 111 2.46 2.58 3.07
N LEU A 112 3.55 3.21 3.48
CA LEU A 112 3.59 4.28 4.48
C LEU A 112 4.08 5.57 3.83
N GLU A 113 3.49 6.69 4.18
CA GLU A 113 3.80 8.01 3.61
C GLU A 113 4.64 8.89 4.53
N ALA A 114 4.76 8.51 5.80
CA ALA A 114 5.56 9.24 6.78
C ALA A 114 6.01 8.33 7.92
N VAL A 115 6.83 8.88 8.79
CA VAL A 115 7.32 8.21 10.00
C VAL A 115 6.16 7.79 10.92
N VAL A 116 6.43 6.78 11.73
CA VAL A 116 5.62 6.47 12.90
C VAL A 116 6.37 6.95 14.15
N THR A 117 5.63 7.42 15.15
CA THR A 117 6.19 7.84 16.44
C THR A 117 5.72 6.91 17.54
N TYR A 118 6.63 6.54 18.42
CA TYR A 118 6.35 5.68 19.57
C TYR A 118 6.20 6.54 20.81
N PRO A 119 5.09 6.42 21.57
CA PRO A 119 4.95 7.12 22.84
C PRO A 119 6.06 6.68 23.81
N PRO A 120 6.49 7.58 24.71
CA PRO A 120 7.45 7.21 25.78
C PRO A 120 6.94 6.05 26.63
N GLU A 121 7.84 5.19 27.09
CA GLU A 121 7.50 4.11 28.01
C GLU A 121 6.85 4.67 29.27
N GLY A 122 5.76 4.03 29.72
CA GLY A 122 5.01 4.40 30.92
C GLY A 122 3.80 5.31 30.68
N GLU A 123 3.66 5.89 29.48
CA GLU A 123 2.46 6.66 29.12
C GLU A 123 1.37 5.78 28.46
N ILE A 124 1.66 4.49 28.30
CA ILE A 124 0.79 3.55 27.58
C ILE A 124 -0.23 2.96 28.55
N THR A 125 -1.27 3.69 28.83
CA THR A 125 -2.42 3.19 29.63
C THR A 125 -3.73 3.51 28.93
N GLY A 126 -4.63 2.55 28.91
CA GLY A 126 -6.02 2.77 28.45
C GLY A 126 -6.16 3.05 26.95
N VAL A 127 -5.37 2.38 26.11
CA VAL A 127 -5.50 2.50 24.66
C VAL A 127 -6.75 1.79 24.18
N HIS A 128 -7.53 2.46 23.34
CA HIS A 128 -8.78 1.96 22.80
C HIS A 128 -8.71 1.88 21.28
N ALA A 129 -9.51 1.01 20.68
CA ALA A 129 -9.62 0.86 19.24
C ALA A 129 -9.91 2.19 18.55
N GLY A 130 -9.14 2.51 17.51
CA GLY A 130 -9.27 3.74 16.75
C GLY A 130 -9.04 5.01 17.56
N SER A 131 -8.57 4.90 18.80
CA SER A 131 -8.35 6.02 19.68
C SER A 131 -6.90 6.46 19.69
N GLN A 132 -6.69 7.62 20.30
CA GLN A 132 -5.38 8.12 20.60
C GLN A 132 -4.95 7.68 21.99
N HIS A 133 -3.67 7.33 22.09
CA HIS A 133 -3.01 7.32 23.38
C HIS A 133 -2.97 8.74 23.96
N ALA A 134 -2.98 8.89 25.30
CA ALA A 134 -2.99 10.21 25.96
C ALA A 134 -1.79 11.10 25.59
N SER A 135 -0.65 10.49 25.23
CA SER A 135 0.58 11.18 24.83
C SER A 135 0.67 11.50 23.33
N VAL A 136 -0.30 11.03 22.52
CA VAL A 136 -0.32 11.28 21.08
C VAL A 136 -1.63 11.94 20.67
N ARG A 137 -1.58 12.78 19.68
CA ARG A 137 -2.71 13.64 19.29
C ARG A 137 -3.27 13.24 17.92
N ASN A 138 -4.58 13.06 17.82
CA ASN A 138 -5.26 12.98 16.54
C ASN A 138 -5.27 14.35 15.84
N LEU A 139 -4.66 14.43 14.69
CA LEU A 139 -4.56 15.66 13.92
C LEU A 139 -5.77 15.86 13.01
N GLU A 140 -6.56 14.81 12.81
CA GLU A 140 -7.79 14.83 12.00
C GLU A 140 -8.98 14.28 12.81
N PRO A 141 -9.49 15.03 13.82
CA PRO A 141 -10.51 14.54 14.76
C PRO A 141 -11.86 14.22 14.11
N ASP A 142 -12.14 14.79 12.96
CA ASP A 142 -13.40 14.58 12.23
C ASP A 142 -13.41 13.32 11.37
N ARG A 143 -12.30 12.57 11.34
CA ARG A 143 -12.17 11.32 10.60
C ARG A 143 -11.96 10.14 11.54
N PRO A 144 -12.50 8.97 11.19
CA PRO A 144 -12.10 7.75 11.87
C PRO A 144 -10.57 7.59 11.77
N PRO A 145 -9.84 7.34 12.87
CA PRO A 145 -8.39 7.22 12.85
C PRO A 145 -7.91 5.96 12.12
N GLU A 146 -8.79 4.97 12.01
CA GLU A 146 -8.54 3.70 11.32
C GLU A 146 -9.80 3.19 10.65
N ILE A 147 -9.63 2.55 9.51
CA ILE A 147 -10.70 1.81 8.83
C ILE A 147 -10.16 0.50 8.23
N ASN A 148 -10.99 -0.54 8.26
CA ASN A 148 -10.71 -1.81 7.60
C ASN A 148 -11.65 -1.97 6.41
N VAL A 149 -11.09 -2.27 5.24
CA VAL A 149 -11.83 -2.35 3.98
C VAL A 149 -11.77 -3.77 3.44
N ALA A 150 -12.93 -4.44 3.37
CA ALA A 150 -13.09 -5.70 2.67
C ALA A 150 -13.20 -5.43 1.16
N ILE A 151 -12.13 -5.65 0.41
CA ILE A 151 -12.08 -5.30 -1.01
C ILE A 151 -13.16 -6.02 -1.80
N ASP A 152 -13.44 -7.28 -1.48
CA ASP A 152 -14.41 -8.10 -2.22
C ASP A 152 -15.86 -7.58 -2.07
N SER A 153 -16.14 -6.75 -1.06
CA SER A 153 -17.42 -6.07 -0.87
C SER A 153 -17.58 -4.79 -1.71
N LEU A 154 -16.50 -4.28 -2.28
CA LEU A 154 -16.52 -3.04 -3.04
C LEU A 154 -17.07 -3.25 -4.45
N PRO A 155 -17.84 -2.29 -4.98
CA PRO A 155 -18.37 -2.37 -6.33
C PRO A 155 -17.26 -2.27 -7.38
N LYS A 156 -17.32 -3.12 -8.41
CA LYS A 156 -16.47 -3.00 -9.59
C LYS A 156 -17.03 -1.92 -10.51
N GLN A 157 -16.20 -0.95 -10.82
CA GLN A 157 -16.53 0.21 -11.66
C GLN A 157 -15.77 0.14 -12.98
N PRO A 158 -16.36 0.59 -14.10
CA PRO A 158 -15.63 0.71 -15.36
C PRO A 158 -14.58 1.83 -15.27
N THR A 159 -13.44 1.61 -15.93
CA THR A 159 -12.36 2.61 -16.04
C THR A 159 -12.44 3.41 -17.37
N GLY A 160 -13.32 3.02 -18.29
CA GLY A 160 -13.33 3.50 -19.66
C GLY A 160 -12.34 2.76 -20.58
N ILE A 161 -11.49 1.91 -20.02
CA ILE A 161 -10.61 1.01 -20.78
C ILE A 161 -11.31 -0.34 -20.92
N GLU A 162 -11.46 -0.82 -22.15
CA GLU A 162 -12.06 -2.13 -22.38
C GLU A 162 -11.26 -3.23 -21.68
N GLY A 163 -11.95 -4.12 -20.98
CA GLY A 163 -11.33 -5.20 -20.22
C GLY A 163 -10.74 -4.80 -18.85
N VAL A 164 -10.84 -3.54 -18.44
CA VAL A 164 -10.32 -3.08 -17.14
C VAL A 164 -11.44 -2.55 -16.25
N LEU A 165 -11.57 -3.13 -15.07
CA LEU A 165 -12.45 -2.65 -13.99
C LEU A 165 -11.61 -2.24 -12.78
N ARG A 166 -12.12 -1.30 -11.98
CA ARG A 166 -11.52 -0.93 -10.71
C ARG A 166 -12.48 -1.14 -9.54
N GLN A 167 -11.92 -1.34 -8.36
CA GLN A 167 -12.58 -1.18 -7.07
C GLN A 167 -11.83 -0.07 -6.33
N LEU A 168 -12.51 1.02 -5.99
CA LEU A 168 -11.93 2.11 -5.23
C LEU A 168 -11.85 1.69 -3.75
N ILE A 169 -10.63 1.53 -3.24
CA ILE A 169 -10.36 1.12 -1.86
C ILE A 169 -10.30 2.35 -0.97
N PHE A 170 -9.55 3.36 -1.40
CA PHE A 170 -9.37 4.57 -0.63
C PHE A 170 -9.16 5.79 -1.52
N ASP A 171 -9.80 6.89 -1.15
CA ASP A 171 -9.70 8.19 -1.79
C ASP A 171 -9.25 9.23 -0.77
N TYR A 172 -8.09 9.82 -1.02
CA TYR A 172 -7.50 10.85 -0.18
C TYR A 172 -7.96 12.26 -0.55
N GLU A 173 -8.86 12.39 -1.52
CA GLU A 173 -9.39 13.68 -1.91
C GLU A 173 -10.00 14.40 -0.67
N GLY A 174 -9.56 15.63 -0.42
CA GLY A 174 -9.92 16.38 0.77
C GLY A 174 -8.92 16.28 1.93
N THR A 175 -7.87 15.44 1.85
CA THR A 175 -6.77 15.44 2.84
C THR A 175 -5.64 16.40 2.47
N GLY A 176 -5.76 17.09 1.34
CA GLY A 176 -4.66 17.89 0.76
C GLY A 176 -3.67 17.08 -0.07
N THR A 177 -3.87 15.77 -0.18
CA THR A 177 -3.11 14.87 -1.04
C THR A 177 -4.04 14.27 -2.10
N ASN A 178 -3.59 14.20 -3.34
CA ASN A 178 -4.37 13.60 -4.43
C ASN A 178 -4.02 12.12 -4.59
N HIS A 179 -4.15 11.35 -3.50
CA HIS A 179 -3.81 9.94 -3.52
C HIS A 179 -5.05 9.07 -3.67
N ARG A 180 -4.92 7.98 -4.39
CA ARG A 180 -5.93 6.92 -4.45
C ARG A 180 -5.31 5.55 -4.37
N MET A 181 -6.00 4.66 -3.67
CA MET A 181 -5.72 3.24 -3.69
C MET A 181 -6.88 2.51 -4.35
N VAL A 182 -6.57 1.70 -5.35
CA VAL A 182 -7.55 0.91 -6.09
C VAL A 182 -7.09 -0.52 -6.27
N GLN A 183 -8.03 -1.44 -6.46
CA GLN A 183 -7.77 -2.72 -7.07
C GLN A 183 -8.21 -2.69 -8.52
N LEU A 184 -7.32 -3.09 -9.43
CA LEU A 184 -7.62 -3.20 -10.86
C LEU A 184 -7.78 -4.67 -11.24
N TRP A 185 -8.86 -4.94 -11.94
CA TRP A 185 -9.16 -6.21 -12.60
C TRP A 185 -8.90 -6.05 -14.08
N VAL A 186 -7.85 -6.66 -14.59
CA VAL A 186 -7.51 -6.65 -16.01
C VAL A 186 -7.83 -8.02 -16.58
N ARG A 187 -8.74 -8.06 -17.54
CA ARG A 187 -9.19 -9.30 -18.19
C ARG A 187 -8.08 -9.89 -19.06
N PRO A 188 -8.17 -11.19 -19.40
CA PRO A 188 -7.31 -11.80 -20.42
C PRO A 188 -7.36 -11.03 -21.74
N GLU A 189 -6.25 -11.09 -22.49
CA GLU A 189 -6.06 -10.46 -23.82
C GLU A 189 -6.24 -8.93 -23.83
N THR A 190 -6.13 -8.29 -22.65
CA THR A 190 -6.23 -6.83 -22.52
C THR A 190 -4.87 -6.17 -22.71
N ALA A 191 -4.86 -5.08 -23.48
CA ALA A 191 -3.70 -4.19 -23.61
C ALA A 191 -4.17 -2.73 -23.55
N PHE A 192 -3.43 -1.90 -22.81
CA PHE A 192 -3.71 -0.46 -22.71
C PHE A 192 -2.42 0.32 -22.43
N GLU A 193 -2.49 1.63 -22.63
CA GLU A 193 -1.39 2.55 -22.36
C GLU A 193 -1.91 3.73 -21.53
N PHE A 194 -1.06 4.23 -20.65
CA PHE A 194 -1.31 5.45 -19.88
C PHE A 194 0.00 6.19 -19.63
N GLU A 195 -0.09 7.47 -19.28
CA GLU A 195 1.03 8.25 -18.76
C GLU A 195 0.77 8.54 -17.28
N ALA A 196 1.71 8.18 -16.42
CA ALA A 196 1.62 8.42 -14.99
C ALA A 196 1.71 9.93 -14.73
N GLY A 197 0.65 10.55 -14.23
CA GLY A 197 0.62 11.99 -13.92
C GLY A 197 1.52 12.35 -12.74
N ALA A 198 1.67 11.42 -11.82
CA ALA A 198 2.57 11.47 -10.66
C ALA A 198 3.09 10.06 -10.37
N LEU A 199 3.78 9.89 -9.23
CA LEU A 199 4.22 8.57 -8.79
C LEU A 199 3.03 7.60 -8.74
N THR A 200 3.18 6.47 -9.43
CA THR A 200 2.17 5.42 -9.47
C THR A 200 2.84 4.08 -9.16
N GLU A 201 2.30 3.37 -8.20
CA GLU A 201 2.86 2.14 -7.66
C GLU A 201 1.86 1.01 -7.80
N PHE A 202 2.31 -0.17 -8.22
CA PHE A 202 1.48 -1.37 -8.34
C PHE A 202 2.10 -2.52 -7.58
N TRP A 203 1.26 -3.37 -7.05
CA TRP A 203 1.62 -4.71 -6.61
C TRP A 203 0.74 -5.73 -7.34
N VAL A 204 1.37 -6.76 -7.88
CA VAL A 204 0.66 -7.85 -8.60
C VAL A 204 0.14 -8.85 -7.58
N ARG A 205 -1.17 -8.80 -7.32
CA ARG A 205 -1.85 -9.73 -6.41
C ARG A 205 -1.96 -11.14 -7.02
N GLY A 206 -2.07 -11.23 -8.34
CA GLY A 206 -2.16 -12.51 -9.05
C GLY A 206 -2.31 -12.33 -10.55
N GLY A 207 -2.06 -13.38 -11.30
CA GLY A 207 -2.07 -13.36 -12.75
C GLY A 207 -0.74 -12.99 -13.37
N LEU A 208 -0.77 -12.61 -14.64
CA LEU A 208 0.42 -12.35 -15.46
C LEU A 208 0.20 -11.14 -16.36
N ALA A 209 1.17 -10.24 -16.38
CA ALA A 209 1.17 -9.09 -17.29
C ALA A 209 2.60 -8.73 -17.70
N SER A 210 2.72 -7.71 -18.54
CA SER A 210 3.97 -6.98 -18.75
C SER A 210 3.73 -5.48 -18.64
N PHE A 211 4.72 -4.77 -18.09
CA PHE A 211 4.80 -3.32 -18.05
C PHE A 211 6.00 -2.90 -18.89
N ASN A 212 5.77 -2.19 -20.02
CA ASN A 212 6.81 -1.84 -20.99
C ASN A 212 7.66 -3.05 -21.39
N ASP A 213 6.99 -4.15 -21.74
CA ASP A 213 7.57 -5.46 -22.10
C ASP A 213 8.36 -6.18 -20.99
N GLN A 214 8.45 -5.62 -19.79
CA GLN A 214 8.99 -6.30 -18.61
C GLN A 214 7.90 -7.20 -18.01
N PRO A 215 8.13 -8.53 -17.91
CA PRO A 215 7.13 -9.44 -17.37
C PRO A 215 6.96 -9.25 -15.86
N VAL A 216 5.71 -9.34 -15.41
CA VAL A 216 5.34 -9.30 -14.00
C VAL A 216 4.36 -10.42 -13.68
N HIS A 217 4.49 -10.99 -12.50
CA HIS A 217 3.65 -12.05 -11.95
C HIS A 217 3.31 -11.73 -10.48
N ALA A 218 2.61 -12.63 -9.80
CA ALA A 218 2.30 -12.45 -8.38
C ALA A 218 3.55 -12.04 -7.57
N ASP A 219 3.35 -11.16 -6.59
CA ASP A 219 4.39 -10.58 -5.73
C ASP A 219 5.42 -9.67 -6.42
N CYS A 220 5.25 -9.33 -7.70
CA CYS A 220 6.01 -8.24 -8.29
C CYS A 220 5.45 -6.88 -7.87
N PHE A 221 6.34 -5.92 -7.61
CA PHE A 221 6.00 -4.49 -7.56
C PHE A 221 6.41 -3.79 -8.85
N VAL A 222 5.64 -2.79 -9.25
CA VAL A 222 5.96 -1.90 -10.36
C VAL A 222 5.86 -0.47 -9.88
N ILE A 223 6.89 0.32 -10.12
CA ILE A 223 6.91 1.75 -9.82
C ILE A 223 7.02 2.52 -11.13
N CYS A 224 6.05 3.39 -11.38
CA CYS A 224 6.01 4.29 -12.53
C CYS A 224 6.27 5.71 -12.04
N GLU A 225 7.37 6.31 -12.47
CA GLU A 225 7.70 7.68 -12.16
C GLU A 225 6.75 8.66 -12.88
N ALA A 226 6.63 9.87 -12.35
CA ALA A 226 5.82 10.92 -12.99
C ALA A 226 6.24 11.17 -14.45
N GLY A 227 5.27 11.21 -15.35
CA GLY A 227 5.46 11.35 -16.78
C GLY A 227 5.93 10.07 -17.48
N ALA A 228 6.02 8.94 -16.79
CA ALA A 228 6.32 7.66 -17.42
C ALA A 228 5.17 7.23 -18.34
N ARG A 229 5.49 6.85 -19.57
CA ARG A 229 4.56 6.19 -20.49
C ARG A 229 4.61 4.70 -20.23
N VAL A 230 3.47 4.16 -19.87
CA VAL A 230 3.31 2.79 -19.42
C VAL A 230 2.42 2.03 -20.37
N LYS A 231 2.95 0.96 -20.93
CA LYS A 231 2.20 0.01 -21.75
C LYS A 231 2.00 -1.27 -20.95
N VAL A 232 0.75 -1.59 -20.70
CA VAL A 232 0.36 -2.80 -19.97
C VAL A 232 -0.22 -3.80 -20.95
N ARG A 233 0.21 -5.06 -20.85
CA ARG A 233 -0.39 -6.18 -21.58
C ARG A 233 -0.62 -7.34 -20.62
N SER A 234 -1.78 -7.92 -20.67
CA SER A 234 -2.14 -9.08 -19.86
C SER A 234 -2.76 -10.18 -20.71
N PRO A 235 -1.98 -11.20 -21.11
CA PRO A 235 -2.50 -12.28 -21.95
C PRO A 235 -3.46 -13.20 -21.20
N TYR A 236 -3.30 -13.36 -19.87
CA TYR A 236 -4.11 -14.30 -19.08
C TYR A 236 -4.99 -13.61 -18.02
N GLY A 237 -4.93 -12.30 -17.93
CA GLY A 237 -5.53 -11.52 -16.86
C GLY A 237 -4.57 -11.28 -15.71
N VAL A 238 -4.76 -10.15 -15.04
CA VAL A 238 -3.98 -9.76 -13.86
C VAL A 238 -4.84 -8.98 -12.89
N LEU A 239 -4.56 -9.18 -11.62
CA LEU A 239 -5.17 -8.46 -10.49
C LEU A 239 -4.08 -7.63 -9.82
N LEU A 240 -4.28 -6.31 -9.77
CA LEU A 240 -3.31 -5.35 -9.28
C LEU A 240 -3.88 -4.56 -8.12
N LEU A 241 -3.12 -4.41 -7.03
CA LEU A 241 -3.29 -3.27 -6.14
C LEU A 241 -2.49 -2.11 -6.68
N ALA A 242 -3.03 -0.91 -6.61
CA ALA A 242 -2.36 0.26 -7.14
C ALA A 242 -2.58 1.50 -6.26
N TRP A 243 -1.54 2.30 -6.15
CA TRP A 243 -1.53 3.60 -5.49
C TRP A 243 -1.11 4.65 -6.51
N ALA A 244 -1.88 5.73 -6.61
CA ALA A 244 -1.56 6.85 -7.49
C ALA A 244 -1.57 8.17 -6.71
N GLU A 245 -0.55 8.98 -6.93
CA GLU A 245 -0.39 10.31 -6.31
C GLU A 245 -0.91 11.44 -7.21
N GLY A 246 -1.61 11.13 -8.26
CA GLY A 246 -2.18 12.09 -9.17
C GLY A 246 -2.87 11.42 -10.34
N ARG A 247 -3.55 12.24 -11.13
CA ARG A 247 -4.32 11.77 -12.27
C ARG A 247 -3.40 11.34 -13.41
N GLU A 248 -3.63 10.18 -13.92
CA GLU A 248 -3.02 9.70 -15.15
C GLU A 248 -3.61 10.39 -16.39
N SER A 249 -2.88 10.38 -17.49
CA SER A 249 -3.37 10.78 -18.81
C SER A 249 -3.32 9.61 -19.80
N GLY A 250 -4.20 9.61 -20.77
CA GLY A 250 -4.30 8.56 -21.78
C GLY A 250 -5.71 7.98 -21.91
N ALA A 251 -5.82 6.74 -22.35
CA ALA A 251 -7.10 6.09 -22.56
C ALA A 251 -7.73 5.65 -21.21
N GLY A 252 -8.84 6.29 -20.85
CA GLY A 252 -9.63 5.94 -19.68
C GLY A 252 -9.20 6.65 -18.41
N ASN A 253 -9.76 6.20 -17.29
CA ASN A 253 -9.51 6.72 -15.95
C ASN A 253 -9.32 5.54 -14.99
N LEU A 254 -8.07 5.07 -14.87
CA LEU A 254 -7.73 3.89 -14.05
C LEU A 254 -8.07 4.11 -12.58
N PHE A 255 -7.74 5.28 -12.05
CA PHE A 255 -7.85 5.58 -10.62
C PHE A 255 -9.14 6.31 -10.27
N GLY A 256 -9.88 6.84 -11.24
CA GLY A 256 -11.17 7.50 -11.02
C GLY A 256 -11.08 8.94 -10.53
N PHE A 257 -9.96 9.61 -10.78
CA PHE A 257 -9.81 11.04 -10.50
C PHE A 257 -10.75 11.94 -11.30
#